data_6a22cb4b711bfb5a777f729cf3361399
#
_entry.id   6a22cb4b711bfb5a777f729cf3361399
#
_cell.length_a   1.000
_cell.length_b   1.000
_cell.length_c   1.000
_cell.angle_alpha   90.00
_cell.angle_beta   90.00
_cell.angle_gamma   90.00
#
_symmetry.space_group_name_H-M   'P 1'
#
loop_
_entity.id
_entity.type
_entity.pdbx_description
1 polymer ?
#
loop_
_entity_poly.entity_id
_entity_poly.type
_entity_poly.pdbx_seq_one_letter_code
_entity_poly.pdbx_strand_id
1 'polypeptide(L)'
;MSHEQNDSLILTERGANLVKHFESCLKPVKDGFKAYKCPAGVLTIGWGHTNHHGIKFTNEDVWSQADCDAAFTDDMKGFEDAVKHLVTVPLTAYQFDALVSFTYNVGEGALSKSTLLKKLNAGDYKGAAQEFKRWNKANGKELAGLTRRRASEALMFENIPDENYDGKADTPPSPHPMPQIVDIPED
;
A
#
# COMPACT_ATOMS: atom_id res chain seq x y z
N MET A 1 -10.94 7.85 24.19
CA MET A 1 -10.46 6.45 24.27
C MET A 1 -9.21 6.40 23.40
N SER A 2 -8.13 5.87 23.95
CA SER A 2 -6.77 6.11 23.51
C SER A 2 -6.46 5.48 22.15
N HIS A 3 -5.85 6.24 21.27
CA HIS A 3 -5.24 5.81 20.00
C HIS A 3 -4.06 4.84 20.20
N GLU A 4 -3.68 4.56 21.46
CA GLU A 4 -2.52 3.75 21.88
C GLU A 4 -2.47 2.33 21.28
N GLN A 5 -3.60 1.79 20.85
CA GLN A 5 -3.67 0.42 20.31
C GLN A 5 -2.97 0.29 18.94
N ASN A 6 -2.87 1.38 18.18
CA ASN A 6 -2.26 1.37 16.85
C ASN A 6 -0.86 2.01 16.83
N ASP A 7 -0.39 2.59 17.94
CA ASP A 7 0.86 3.36 17.99
C ASP A 7 2.10 2.54 17.67
N SER A 8 2.08 1.25 18.01
CA SER A 8 3.18 0.31 17.73
C SER A 8 3.20 -0.23 16.30
N LEU A 9 2.13 0.01 15.51
CA LEU A 9 2.08 -0.44 14.13
C LEU A 9 3.04 0.37 13.26
N ILE A 10 3.73 -0.31 12.38
CA ILE A 10 4.58 0.25 11.34
C ILE A 10 4.22 -0.39 10.00
N LEU A 11 4.45 0.32 8.91
CA LEU A 11 4.28 -0.22 7.57
C LEU A 11 5.21 -1.44 7.39
N THR A 12 4.62 -2.58 7.09
CA THR A 12 5.41 -3.80 6.88
C THR A 12 6.04 -3.81 5.49
N GLU A 13 7.00 -4.71 5.27
CA GLU A 13 7.58 -4.92 3.93
C GLU A 13 6.51 -5.20 2.87
N ARG A 14 5.49 -5.97 3.22
CA ARG A 14 4.36 -6.26 2.32
C ARG A 14 3.58 -5.00 1.96
N GLY A 15 3.26 -4.15 2.92
CA GLY A 15 2.60 -2.86 2.67
C GLY A 15 3.47 -1.94 1.83
N ALA A 16 4.78 -1.88 2.11
CA ALA A 16 5.75 -1.14 1.31
C ALA A 16 5.80 -1.65 -0.14
N ASN A 17 5.80 -2.96 -0.35
CA ASN A 17 5.81 -3.57 -1.68
C ASN A 17 4.52 -3.25 -2.47
N LEU A 18 3.36 -3.25 -1.81
CA LEU A 18 2.10 -2.84 -2.42
C LEU A 18 2.19 -1.38 -2.94
N VAL A 19 2.64 -0.45 -2.10
CA VAL A 19 2.80 0.96 -2.52
C VAL A 19 3.77 1.05 -3.68
N LYS A 20 4.97 0.47 -3.56
CA LYS A 20 6.02 0.50 -4.60
C LYS A 20 5.56 -0.09 -5.91
N HIS A 21 4.77 -1.18 -5.90
CA HIS A 21 4.22 -1.78 -7.11
C HIS A 21 3.38 -0.80 -7.92
N PHE A 22 2.53 -0.02 -7.27
CA PHE A 22 1.67 0.95 -7.96
C PHE A 22 2.35 2.30 -8.24
N GLU A 23 3.45 2.61 -7.57
CA GLU A 23 4.25 3.84 -7.77
C GLU A 23 5.41 3.65 -8.75
N SER A 24 5.36 2.70 -9.65
CA SER A 24 6.44 2.25 -10.55
C SER A 24 6.93 3.32 -11.54
N CYS A 25 7.27 4.50 -11.05
CA CYS A 25 7.79 5.63 -11.84
C CYS A 25 9.29 5.84 -11.70
N LEU A 26 10.05 4.83 -11.30
CA LEU A 26 11.50 4.88 -11.29
C LEU A 26 12.05 5.19 -12.68
N LYS A 27 13.00 6.11 -12.76
CA LYS A 27 13.74 6.39 -13.99
C LYS A 27 15.17 5.83 -13.85
N PRO A 28 15.38 4.55 -14.17
CA PRO A 28 16.67 3.91 -14.04
C PRO A 28 17.66 4.52 -15.02
N VAL A 29 18.89 4.70 -14.54
CA VAL A 29 20.08 5.07 -15.30
C VAL A 29 21.20 4.12 -14.91
N LYS A 30 22.38 4.22 -15.57
CA LYS A 30 23.49 3.27 -15.34
C LYS A 30 23.86 3.10 -13.86
N ASP A 31 23.85 4.20 -13.10
CA ASP A 31 24.36 4.23 -11.72
C ASP A 31 23.26 4.47 -10.65
N GLY A 32 21.99 4.29 -11.00
CA GLY A 32 20.88 4.49 -10.05
C GLY A 32 19.58 4.96 -10.70
N PHE A 33 18.92 5.92 -10.06
CA PHE A 33 17.63 6.46 -10.48
C PHE A 33 17.72 7.99 -10.57
N LYS A 34 17.42 8.53 -11.76
CA LYS A 34 17.47 9.97 -12.01
C LYS A 34 16.17 10.65 -11.63
N ALA A 35 16.27 11.90 -11.16
CA ALA A 35 15.13 12.78 -10.99
C ALA A 35 14.41 13.06 -12.33
N TYR A 36 13.09 13.22 -12.26
CA TYR A 36 12.24 13.49 -13.41
C TYR A 36 11.06 14.38 -13.02
N LYS A 37 10.39 14.96 -14.01
CA LYS A 37 9.10 15.64 -13.76
C LYS A 37 7.97 14.67 -13.99
N CYS A 38 7.11 14.52 -12.97
CA CYS A 38 5.88 13.72 -13.10
C CYS A 38 4.87 14.41 -14.04
N PRO A 39 3.79 13.75 -14.45
CA PRO A 39 2.78 14.36 -15.33
C PRO A 39 2.18 15.67 -14.80
N ALA A 40 2.19 15.89 -13.49
CA ALA A 40 1.77 17.14 -12.86
C ALA A 40 2.87 18.23 -12.86
N GLY A 41 4.04 17.97 -13.47
CA GLY A 41 5.16 18.91 -13.55
C GLY A 41 6.01 19.00 -12.28
N VAL A 42 5.73 18.20 -11.25
CA VAL A 42 6.47 18.18 -9.99
C VAL A 42 7.76 17.39 -10.16
N LEU A 43 8.89 17.95 -9.68
CA LEU A 43 10.16 17.25 -9.65
C LEU A 43 10.08 16.08 -8.66
N THR A 44 10.42 14.89 -9.12
CA THR A 44 10.22 13.62 -8.43
C THR A 44 11.44 12.73 -8.60
N ILE A 45 11.79 11.93 -7.59
CA ILE A 45 12.86 10.93 -7.65
C ILE A 45 12.45 9.67 -6.88
N GLY A 46 13.04 8.52 -7.23
CA GLY A 46 12.77 7.26 -6.55
C GLY A 46 11.30 6.87 -6.59
N TRP A 47 10.76 6.43 -5.47
CA TRP A 47 9.40 5.92 -5.31
C TRP A 47 8.33 7.03 -5.17
N GLY A 48 8.50 8.15 -5.83
CA GLY A 48 7.55 9.25 -5.77
C GLY A 48 7.97 10.38 -4.83
N HIS A 49 9.19 10.34 -4.28
CA HIS A 49 9.70 11.39 -3.41
C HIS A 49 9.75 12.74 -4.13
N THR A 50 9.33 13.80 -3.44
CA THR A 50 9.30 15.18 -3.95
C THR A 50 9.97 16.14 -2.97
N ASN A 51 10.32 17.35 -3.43
CA ASN A 51 10.93 18.37 -2.58
C ASN A 51 9.98 19.02 -1.55
N HIS A 52 8.76 18.52 -1.39
CA HIS A 52 7.84 19.05 -0.38
C HIS A 52 8.28 18.70 1.04
N HIS A 53 8.81 17.50 1.24
CA HIS A 53 9.26 16.98 2.54
C HIS A 53 10.63 16.35 2.45
N GLY A 54 11.26 16.05 3.58
CA GLY A 54 12.47 15.25 3.68
C GLY A 54 13.68 15.81 2.93
N ILE A 55 14.45 14.89 2.34
CA ILE A 55 15.70 15.16 1.63
C ILE A 55 15.42 15.98 0.36
N LYS A 56 16.17 17.08 0.18
CA LYS A 56 16.03 17.91 -1.02
C LYS A 56 16.96 17.43 -2.12
N PHE A 57 16.49 17.54 -3.35
CA PHE A 57 17.24 17.13 -4.54
C PHE A 57 16.98 18.05 -5.74
N THR A 58 17.81 17.94 -6.76
CA THR A 58 17.76 18.70 -8.00
C THR A 58 17.44 17.80 -9.19
N ASN A 59 17.23 18.38 -10.36
CA ASN A 59 17.02 17.62 -11.60
C ASN A 59 18.24 16.82 -12.06
N GLU A 60 19.43 17.16 -11.56
CA GLU A 60 20.68 16.49 -11.91
C GLU A 60 21.02 15.30 -11.00
N ASP A 61 20.30 15.15 -9.89
CA ASP A 61 20.58 14.11 -8.91
C ASP A 61 20.25 12.71 -9.42
N VAL A 62 21.11 11.78 -9.08
CA VAL A 62 20.96 10.34 -9.28
C VAL A 62 21.10 9.67 -7.91
N TRP A 63 20.08 8.94 -7.52
CA TRP A 63 20.05 8.24 -6.23
C TRP A 63 20.28 6.75 -6.42
N SER A 64 20.99 6.15 -5.48
CA SER A 64 21.05 4.69 -5.40
C SER A 64 19.69 4.08 -5.01
N GLN A 65 19.55 2.77 -5.17
CA GLN A 65 18.37 2.06 -4.66
C GLN A 65 18.18 2.29 -3.16
N ALA A 66 19.28 2.25 -2.40
CA ALA A 66 19.24 2.47 -0.94
C ALA A 66 18.75 3.88 -0.58
N ASP A 67 19.18 4.92 -1.33
CA ASP A 67 18.69 6.28 -1.10
C ASP A 67 17.20 6.41 -1.40
N CYS A 68 16.73 5.79 -2.48
CA CYS A 68 15.30 5.76 -2.83
C CYS A 68 14.47 5.05 -1.76
N ASP A 69 14.95 3.94 -1.23
CA ASP A 69 14.26 3.17 -0.20
C ASP A 69 14.25 3.91 1.15
N ALA A 70 15.35 4.60 1.49
CA ALA A 70 15.43 5.42 2.70
C ALA A 70 14.46 6.60 2.64
N ALA A 71 14.42 7.32 1.52
CA ALA A 71 13.49 8.42 1.31
C ALA A 71 12.03 7.94 1.33
N PHE A 72 11.74 6.80 0.72
CA PHE A 72 10.42 6.18 0.78
C PHE A 72 10.00 5.88 2.21
N THR A 73 10.88 5.27 3.01
CA THR A 73 10.60 4.95 4.40
C THR A 73 10.31 6.21 5.21
N ASP A 74 11.03 7.29 4.96
CA ASP A 74 10.81 8.57 5.63
C ASP A 74 9.50 9.23 5.21
N ASP A 75 9.18 9.21 3.93
CA ASP A 75 7.92 9.73 3.40
C ASP A 75 6.71 8.99 3.96
N MET A 76 6.82 7.66 4.18
CA MET A 76 5.72 6.84 4.71
C MET A 76 5.33 7.20 6.13
N LYS A 77 6.25 7.69 6.97
CA LYS A 77 5.98 8.05 8.37
C LYS A 77 4.80 9.00 8.53
N GLY A 78 4.71 10.01 7.68
CA GLY A 78 3.60 10.96 7.71
C GLY A 78 2.24 10.29 7.44
N PHE A 79 2.20 9.30 6.56
CA PHE A 79 0.97 8.55 6.25
C PHE A 79 0.64 7.52 7.33
N GLU A 80 1.66 6.90 7.93
CA GLU A 80 1.49 6.05 9.11
C GLU A 80 0.87 6.83 10.28
N ASP A 81 1.42 8.01 10.57
CA ASP A 81 0.93 8.89 11.64
C ASP A 81 -0.51 9.36 11.36
N ALA A 82 -0.83 9.69 10.11
CA ALA A 82 -2.19 10.04 9.71
C ALA A 82 -3.19 8.91 9.96
N VAL A 83 -2.84 7.67 9.62
CA VAL A 83 -3.69 6.49 9.89
C VAL A 83 -3.85 6.28 11.39
N LYS A 84 -2.77 6.34 12.18
CA LYS A 84 -2.81 6.20 13.65
C LYS A 84 -3.70 7.26 14.29
N HIS A 85 -3.61 8.49 13.80
CA HIS A 85 -4.40 9.61 14.32
C HIS A 85 -5.89 9.49 14.00
N LEU A 86 -6.24 9.06 12.79
CA LEU A 86 -7.62 9.05 12.30
C LEU A 86 -8.40 7.80 12.71
N VAL A 87 -7.73 6.66 12.89
CA VAL A 87 -8.39 5.38 13.20
C VAL A 87 -8.49 5.18 14.70
N THR A 88 -9.71 5.04 15.20
CA THR A 88 -10.01 4.93 16.63
C THR A 88 -10.30 3.51 17.12
N VAL A 89 -10.23 2.53 16.21
CA VAL A 89 -10.44 1.10 16.49
C VAL A 89 -9.16 0.32 16.28
N PRO A 90 -8.98 -0.86 16.91
CA PRO A 90 -7.80 -1.69 16.71
C PRO A 90 -7.63 -2.11 15.25
N LEU A 91 -6.39 -2.13 14.78
CA LEU A 91 -6.03 -2.60 13.45
C LEU A 91 -5.08 -3.81 13.53
N THR A 92 -5.22 -4.73 12.60
CA THR A 92 -4.16 -5.69 12.30
C THR A 92 -3.07 -5.03 11.45
N ALA A 93 -1.89 -5.64 11.35
CA ALA A 93 -0.84 -5.16 10.47
C ALA A 93 -1.29 -5.08 9.00
N TYR A 94 -2.11 -6.03 8.53
CA TYR A 94 -2.66 -6.03 7.18
C TYR A 94 -3.61 -4.86 6.92
N GLN A 95 -4.46 -4.56 7.87
CA GLN A 95 -5.37 -3.41 7.80
C GLN A 95 -4.61 -2.09 7.81
N PHE A 96 -3.57 -2.00 8.64
CA PHE A 96 -2.72 -0.83 8.71
C PHE A 96 -1.98 -0.61 7.38
N ASP A 97 -1.34 -1.64 6.82
CA ASP A 97 -0.65 -1.60 5.53
C ASP A 97 -1.58 -1.10 4.41
N ALA A 98 -2.78 -1.65 4.31
CA ALA A 98 -3.76 -1.26 3.31
C ALA A 98 -4.19 0.20 3.45
N LEU A 99 -4.42 0.67 4.68
CA LEU A 99 -4.81 2.04 4.97
C LEU A 99 -3.68 3.04 4.69
N VAL A 100 -2.43 2.69 5.00
CA VAL A 100 -1.25 3.51 4.67
C VAL A 100 -1.10 3.64 3.15
N SER A 101 -1.21 2.53 2.39
CA SER A 101 -1.21 2.56 0.92
C SER A 101 -2.33 3.44 0.36
N PHE A 102 -3.53 3.30 0.88
CA PHE A 102 -4.68 4.11 0.48
C PHE A 102 -4.43 5.59 0.75
N THR A 103 -4.00 5.92 1.98
CA THR A 103 -3.75 7.30 2.41
C THR A 103 -2.63 7.96 1.61
N TYR A 104 -1.57 7.21 1.28
CA TYR A 104 -0.51 7.67 0.39
C TYR A 104 -1.06 8.12 -0.97
N ASN A 105 -1.98 7.37 -1.55
CA ASN A 105 -2.52 7.68 -2.87
C ASN A 105 -3.58 8.78 -2.87
N VAL A 106 -4.51 8.78 -1.89
CA VAL A 106 -5.65 9.72 -1.88
C VAL A 106 -5.43 10.95 -0.99
N GLY A 107 -4.49 10.86 -0.04
CA GLY A 107 -4.19 11.88 0.95
C GLY A 107 -4.99 11.74 2.26
N GLU A 108 -4.41 12.25 3.35
CA GLU A 108 -5.03 12.25 4.68
C GLU A 108 -6.39 12.95 4.71
N GLY A 109 -6.50 14.12 4.05
CA GLY A 109 -7.75 14.87 3.98
C GLY A 109 -8.90 14.13 3.29
N ALA A 110 -8.59 13.24 2.34
CA ALA A 110 -9.58 12.39 1.70
C ALA A 110 -9.98 11.23 2.62
N LEU A 111 -9.02 10.57 3.26
CA LEU A 111 -9.30 9.52 4.24
C LEU A 111 -10.18 10.05 5.37
N SER A 112 -9.85 11.21 5.95
CA SER A 112 -10.57 11.79 7.10
C SER A 112 -12.07 12.05 6.82
N LYS A 113 -12.44 12.31 5.57
CA LYS A 113 -13.82 12.58 5.13
C LYS A 113 -14.51 11.34 4.54
N SER A 114 -13.79 10.22 4.41
CA SER A 114 -14.27 9.04 3.70
C SER A 114 -15.36 8.26 4.47
N THR A 115 -16.25 7.64 3.72
CA THR A 115 -17.19 6.64 4.28
C THR A 115 -16.44 5.41 4.78
N LEU A 116 -15.28 5.09 4.18
CA LEU A 116 -14.40 4.03 4.63
C LEU A 116 -14.02 4.24 6.10
N LEU A 117 -13.49 5.40 6.44
CA LEU A 117 -13.07 5.73 7.82
C LEU A 117 -14.26 5.73 8.78
N LYS A 118 -15.42 6.27 8.37
CA LYS A 118 -16.63 6.27 9.20
C LYS A 118 -17.08 4.86 9.57
N LYS A 119 -17.13 3.95 8.60
CA LYS A 119 -17.49 2.56 8.83
C LYS A 119 -16.47 1.87 9.72
N LEU A 120 -15.17 2.06 9.43
CA LEU A 120 -14.09 1.47 10.21
C LEU A 120 -14.16 1.90 11.68
N ASN A 121 -14.28 3.19 11.96
CA ASN A 121 -14.36 3.72 13.33
C ASN A 121 -15.67 3.34 14.04
N ALA A 122 -16.69 2.92 13.32
CA ALA A 122 -17.91 2.30 13.88
C ALA A 122 -17.75 0.79 14.13
N GLY A 123 -16.57 0.20 13.86
CA GLY A 123 -16.31 -1.23 14.00
C GLY A 123 -16.79 -2.08 12.82
N ASP A 124 -17.28 -1.48 11.75
CA ASP A 124 -17.69 -2.18 10.52
C ASP A 124 -16.49 -2.37 9.57
N TYR A 125 -15.61 -3.30 9.93
CA TYR A 125 -14.41 -3.62 9.12
C TYR A 125 -14.77 -4.15 7.73
N LYS A 126 -15.83 -4.97 7.65
CA LYS A 126 -16.29 -5.53 6.39
C LYS A 126 -16.85 -4.48 5.44
N GLY A 127 -17.65 -3.58 5.98
CA GLY A 127 -18.16 -2.43 5.22
C GLY A 127 -17.06 -1.48 4.81
N ALA A 128 -16.04 -1.28 5.66
CA ALA A 128 -14.87 -0.47 5.32
C ALA A 128 -14.08 -1.07 4.14
N ALA A 129 -13.83 -2.38 4.14
CA ALA A 129 -13.15 -3.09 3.05
C ALA A 129 -13.84 -2.86 1.70
N GLN A 130 -15.18 -2.85 1.67
CA GLN A 130 -15.96 -2.63 0.45
C GLN A 130 -15.85 -1.19 -0.09
N GLU A 131 -15.56 -0.22 0.77
CA GLU A 131 -15.48 1.20 0.38
C GLU A 131 -14.24 1.53 -0.45
N PHE A 132 -13.15 0.74 -0.35
CA PHE A 132 -11.97 0.96 -1.18
C PHE A 132 -12.31 1.08 -2.67
N LYS A 133 -13.17 0.23 -3.18
CA LYS A 133 -13.54 0.16 -4.60
C LYS A 133 -14.12 1.46 -5.17
N ARG A 134 -14.66 2.31 -4.32
CA ARG A 134 -15.28 3.59 -4.74
C ARG A 134 -14.25 4.65 -5.12
N TRP A 135 -12.98 4.43 -4.79
CA TRP A 135 -11.88 5.38 -4.99
C TRP A 135 -11.05 5.08 -6.25
N ASN A 136 -11.71 4.70 -7.33
CA ASN A 136 -11.09 4.29 -8.60
C ASN A 136 -11.20 5.34 -9.72
N LYS A 137 -11.61 6.59 -9.40
CA LYS A 137 -11.82 7.64 -10.39
C LYS A 137 -10.79 8.76 -10.27
N ALA A 138 -10.37 9.29 -11.42
CA ALA A 138 -9.67 10.57 -11.53
C ALA A 138 -10.36 11.43 -12.61
N ASN A 139 -10.60 12.71 -12.32
CA ASN A 139 -11.32 13.61 -13.20
C ASN A 139 -12.69 13.04 -13.66
N GLY A 140 -13.40 12.37 -12.75
CA GLY A 140 -14.71 11.77 -13.00
C GLY A 140 -14.72 10.48 -13.83
N LYS A 141 -13.55 10.01 -14.30
CA LYS A 141 -13.40 8.77 -15.08
C LYS A 141 -12.76 7.65 -14.26
N GLU A 142 -13.26 6.45 -14.41
CA GLU A 142 -12.65 5.26 -13.83
C GLU A 142 -11.32 4.95 -14.54
N LEU A 143 -10.30 4.66 -13.74
CA LEU A 143 -8.98 4.27 -14.23
C LEU A 143 -8.69 2.82 -13.84
N ALA A 144 -8.34 1.99 -14.81
CA ALA A 144 -8.04 0.58 -14.60
C ALA A 144 -6.92 0.35 -13.55
N GLY A 145 -5.90 1.22 -13.55
CA GLY A 145 -4.82 1.19 -12.55
C GLY A 145 -5.32 1.45 -11.14
N LEU A 146 -6.19 2.45 -10.96
CA LEU A 146 -6.81 2.73 -9.66
C LEU A 146 -7.75 1.61 -9.23
N THR A 147 -8.51 1.03 -10.16
CA THR A 147 -9.39 -0.11 -9.86
C THR A 147 -8.59 -1.30 -9.34
N ARG A 148 -7.47 -1.64 -9.97
CA ARG A 148 -6.57 -2.71 -9.48
C ARG A 148 -6.00 -2.37 -8.12
N ARG A 149 -5.44 -1.17 -7.94
CA ARG A 149 -4.88 -0.73 -6.66
C ARG A 149 -5.90 -0.85 -5.52
N ARG A 150 -7.09 -0.34 -5.70
CA ARG A 150 -8.18 -0.43 -4.69
C ARG A 150 -8.58 -1.87 -4.40
N ALA A 151 -8.57 -2.74 -5.40
CA ALA A 151 -8.87 -4.15 -5.21
C ALA A 151 -7.77 -4.85 -4.39
N SER A 152 -6.49 -4.63 -4.70
CA SER A 152 -5.36 -5.18 -3.93
C SER A 152 -5.32 -4.64 -2.50
N GLU A 153 -5.60 -3.34 -2.28
CA GLU A 153 -5.71 -2.77 -0.94
C GLU A 153 -6.87 -3.38 -0.13
N ALA A 154 -8.02 -3.63 -0.76
CA ALA A 154 -9.15 -4.29 -0.10
C ALA A 154 -8.81 -5.75 0.28
N LEU A 155 -8.17 -6.49 -0.60
CA LEU A 155 -7.72 -7.87 -0.32
C LEU A 155 -6.70 -7.89 0.83
N MET A 156 -5.73 -6.98 0.81
CA MET A 156 -4.77 -6.85 1.91
C MET A 156 -5.48 -6.52 3.23
N PHE A 157 -6.44 -5.61 3.23
CA PHE A 157 -7.22 -5.25 4.42
C PHE A 157 -7.97 -6.45 5.00
N GLU A 158 -8.48 -7.34 4.15
CA GLU A 158 -9.16 -8.58 4.54
C GLU A 158 -8.21 -9.75 4.81
N ASN A 159 -6.89 -9.54 4.72
CA ASN A 159 -5.86 -10.57 4.84
C ASN A 159 -6.02 -11.71 3.82
N ILE A 160 -6.39 -11.36 2.60
CA ILE A 160 -6.51 -12.28 1.47
C ILE A 160 -5.27 -12.11 0.57
N PRO A 161 -4.54 -13.19 0.24
CA PRO A 161 -3.35 -13.10 -0.61
C PRO A 161 -3.66 -12.55 -2.00
N ASP A 162 -2.81 -11.63 -2.46
CA ASP A 162 -2.74 -11.06 -3.81
C ASP A 162 -1.26 -10.71 -4.06
N GLU A 163 -0.43 -11.74 -4.29
CA GLU A 163 1.03 -11.61 -4.31
C GLU A 163 1.54 -10.83 -5.52
N ASN A 164 0.78 -10.82 -6.60
CA ASN A 164 1.12 -10.10 -7.83
C ASN A 164 0.45 -8.72 -7.96
N TYR A 165 -0.38 -8.34 -6.98
CA TYR A 165 -1.12 -7.08 -6.92
C TYR A 165 -1.99 -6.82 -8.17
N ASP A 166 -2.63 -7.87 -8.70
CA ASP A 166 -3.55 -7.74 -9.84
C ASP A 166 -5.01 -7.42 -9.43
N GLY A 167 -5.25 -7.39 -8.13
CA GLY A 167 -6.54 -7.12 -7.51
C GLY A 167 -7.47 -8.33 -7.48
N LYS A 168 -6.93 -9.52 -7.56
CA LYS A 168 -7.65 -10.78 -7.44
C LYS A 168 -7.02 -11.63 -6.34
N ALA A 169 -7.88 -12.31 -5.59
CA ALA A 169 -7.40 -13.26 -4.60
C ALA A 169 -6.62 -14.39 -5.30
N ASP A 170 -5.43 -14.67 -4.79
CA ASP A 170 -4.67 -15.84 -5.25
C ASP A 170 -5.43 -17.12 -4.92
N THR A 171 -5.49 -18.03 -5.87
CA THR A 171 -6.02 -19.36 -5.60
C THR A 171 -5.05 -20.06 -4.65
N PRO A 172 -5.51 -20.57 -3.48
CA PRO A 172 -4.62 -21.35 -2.63
C PRO A 172 -4.03 -22.48 -3.47
N PRO A 173 -2.72 -22.80 -3.31
CA PRO A 173 -2.13 -23.91 -4.03
C PRO A 173 -3.02 -25.14 -3.78
N SER A 174 -3.37 -25.82 -4.88
CA SER A 174 -4.17 -27.03 -4.80
C SER A 174 -3.53 -27.94 -3.74
N PRO A 175 -4.27 -28.47 -2.77
CA PRO A 175 -3.68 -29.33 -1.76
C PRO A 175 -2.94 -30.44 -2.52
N HIS A 176 -1.62 -30.54 -2.29
CA HIS A 176 -0.86 -31.64 -2.86
C HIS A 176 -1.62 -32.93 -2.52
N PRO A 177 -1.89 -33.81 -3.50
CA PRO A 177 -2.48 -35.08 -3.18
C PRO A 177 -1.59 -35.73 -2.12
N MET A 178 -2.19 -36.05 -0.98
CA MET A 178 -1.51 -36.77 0.10
C MET A 178 -0.79 -37.96 -0.54
N PRO A 179 0.48 -38.18 -0.22
CA PRO A 179 1.15 -39.39 -0.73
C PRO A 179 0.26 -40.57 -0.36
N GLN A 180 -0.11 -41.36 -1.37
CA GLN A 180 -0.89 -42.58 -1.14
C GLN A 180 -0.06 -43.47 -0.24
N ILE A 181 -0.63 -43.87 0.89
CA ILE A 181 0.00 -44.86 1.76
C ILE A 181 0.06 -46.14 0.92
N VAL A 182 1.26 -46.49 0.49
CA VAL A 182 1.49 -47.76 -0.19
C VAL A 182 1.41 -48.80 0.93
N ASP A 183 0.40 -49.68 0.88
CA ASP A 183 0.32 -50.83 1.77
C ASP A 183 1.62 -51.63 1.63
N ILE A 184 2.39 -51.68 2.71
CA ILE A 184 3.58 -52.57 2.78
C ILE A 184 3.00 -53.96 3.02
N PRO A 185 3.24 -54.91 2.14
CA PRO A 185 2.81 -56.31 2.40
C PRO A 185 3.52 -56.80 3.65
N GLU A 186 2.78 -57.32 4.59
CA GLU A 186 3.32 -58.08 5.73
C GLU A 186 3.89 -59.40 5.22
N ASP A 187 5.21 -59.62 5.42
CA ASP A 187 5.87 -60.93 5.29
C ASP A 187 5.69 -61.78 6.56
#